data_927dbca8b15b47529bf805a521d839a4
#
_entry.id   927dbca8b15b47529bf805a521d839a4
#
_cell.length_a   1.000
_cell.length_b   1.000
_cell.length_c   1.000
_cell.angle_alpha   90.00
_cell.angle_beta   90.00
_cell.angle_gamma   90.00
#
_symmetry.space_group_name_H-M   'P 1'
#
loop_
_entity.id
_entity.type
_entity.pdbx_description
1 polymer ?
#
loop_
_entity_poly.entity_id
_entity_poly.type
_entity_poly.pdbx_seq_one_letter_code
_entity_poly.pdbx_strand_id
1 'polypeptide(L)'
;MVGNFKIAPLFSLNEIPKHKEIWELLSKNLEKFLTENRLSIFCSGPVLDNWFKLFPKDSLWMKEKIREGRIEFLAGSYDDILPPFFHQHLLDLQLKKHQDLLKTKLAIQPSGFFNSSMVWEIGFLPQLAKAHFSYALVEDIALSHALETEARVSGWYSIENNGCLLRILPVDTVLSLTFEKYDLDFWKEEISYLPNNDKTWVVLMPIPVDSLESLSKFWQHCFSIFDSSIQTWTISHIIEQQQREGYVNLLSAVGQNLGLPLFSSSCRGLLLRRPEINFLHKALLAVLRRAEMNLDKEHYEEIVDELFPIMASKFYADLGNKEGIRNSVLRFYAHSKILKASTKIDSLLKQNSLRAEVTDYLLAGEQQVWLENRSMSMLIEPASGAVLRSLNSKKASFNFFNSFRDDGKI
;
A
#
# COMPACT_ATOMS: atom_id res chain seq x y z
N MET A 1 36.02 -12.61 11.85
CA MET A 1 34.89 -13.12 12.66
C MET A 1 33.65 -12.46 12.12
N VAL A 2 32.76 -13.21 11.50
CA VAL A 2 31.47 -12.69 11.05
C VAL A 2 30.66 -12.46 12.32
N GLY A 3 30.36 -11.20 12.62
CA GLY A 3 29.53 -10.86 13.79
C GLY A 3 28.15 -11.53 13.66
N ASN A 4 27.54 -11.89 14.80
CA ASN A 4 26.15 -12.36 14.81
C ASN A 4 25.22 -11.19 14.47
N PHE A 5 24.91 -11.04 13.18
CA PHE A 5 23.96 -10.03 12.72
C PHE A 5 22.52 -10.46 13.01
N LYS A 6 21.70 -9.50 13.43
CA LYS A 6 20.27 -9.72 13.67
C LYS A 6 19.46 -8.98 12.59
N ILE A 7 18.72 -9.74 11.82
CA ILE A 7 17.87 -9.23 10.74
C ILE A 7 16.42 -9.60 11.04
N ALA A 8 15.50 -8.68 10.83
CA ALA A 8 14.08 -8.96 10.80
C ALA A 8 13.58 -8.90 9.34
N PRO A 9 13.50 -10.07 8.66
CA PRO A 9 12.98 -10.12 7.30
C PRO A 9 11.50 -9.72 7.30
N LEU A 10 11.17 -8.73 6.47
CA LEU A 10 9.79 -8.32 6.21
C LEU A 10 9.42 -8.72 4.79
N PHE A 11 8.70 -9.82 4.64
CA PHE A 11 8.18 -10.25 3.36
C PHE A 11 6.90 -9.47 3.02
N SER A 12 6.78 -8.99 1.79
CA SER A 12 5.55 -8.37 1.32
C SER A 12 5.02 -9.03 0.06
N LEU A 13 3.70 -9.28 0.02
CA LEU A 13 2.99 -9.90 -1.08
C LEU A 13 1.71 -9.14 -1.38
N ASN A 14 1.72 -8.33 -2.42
CA ASN A 14 0.63 -7.42 -2.77
C ASN A 14 -0.03 -7.75 -4.11
N GLU A 15 0.55 -8.67 -4.86
CA GLU A 15 0.03 -9.12 -6.14
C GLU A 15 -0.45 -10.57 -6.08
N ILE A 16 -1.57 -10.84 -6.74
CA ILE A 16 -2.12 -12.19 -6.82
C ILE A 16 -1.35 -12.96 -7.90
N PRO A 17 -0.64 -14.06 -7.55
CA PRO A 17 -0.02 -14.93 -8.53
C PRO A 17 -1.01 -15.44 -9.57
N LYS A 18 -0.67 -15.34 -10.84
CA LYS A 18 -1.55 -15.72 -11.95
C LYS A 18 -1.68 -17.24 -12.13
N HIS A 19 -0.67 -17.99 -11.73
CA HIS A 19 -0.57 -19.43 -11.94
C HIS A 19 -0.51 -20.17 -10.61
N LYS A 20 -1.16 -21.32 -10.57
CA LYS A 20 -1.22 -22.16 -9.36
C LYS A 20 0.15 -22.66 -8.90
N GLU A 21 1.02 -22.93 -9.84
CA GLU A 21 2.40 -23.40 -9.59
C GLU A 21 3.23 -22.38 -8.81
N ILE A 22 2.99 -21.08 -9.02
CA ILE A 22 3.64 -20.00 -8.26
C ILE A 22 3.21 -20.07 -6.79
N TRP A 23 1.93 -20.28 -6.54
CA TRP A 23 1.41 -20.45 -5.18
C TRP A 23 1.99 -21.69 -4.47
N GLU A 24 2.08 -22.82 -5.19
CA GLU A 24 2.65 -24.05 -4.65
C GLU A 24 4.14 -23.87 -4.30
N LEU A 25 4.90 -23.22 -5.18
CA LEU A 25 6.31 -22.92 -4.93
C LEU A 25 6.48 -21.95 -3.75
N LEU A 26 5.64 -20.91 -3.68
CA LEU A 26 5.63 -19.92 -2.59
C LEU A 26 5.36 -20.61 -1.25
N SER A 27 4.27 -21.35 -1.14
CA SER A 27 3.87 -22.02 0.09
C SER A 27 4.95 -23.00 0.58
N LYS A 28 5.43 -23.88 -0.30
CA LYS A 28 6.47 -24.86 0.02
C LYS A 28 7.76 -24.23 0.53
N ASN A 29 8.24 -23.18 -0.13
CA ASN A 29 9.50 -22.56 0.27
C ASN A 29 9.34 -21.67 1.51
N LEU A 30 8.18 -21.03 1.70
CA LEU A 30 7.90 -20.29 2.92
C LEU A 30 7.86 -21.22 4.14
N GLU A 31 7.16 -22.35 4.04
CA GLU A 31 7.15 -23.36 5.10
C GLU A 31 8.57 -23.87 5.41
N LYS A 32 9.36 -24.18 4.36
CA LYS A 32 10.76 -24.58 4.50
C LYS A 32 11.61 -23.50 5.18
N PHE A 33 11.48 -22.24 4.78
CA PHE A 33 12.22 -21.13 5.37
C PHE A 33 11.95 -21.00 6.87
N LEU A 34 10.71 -21.17 7.27
CA LEU A 34 10.24 -21.08 8.65
C LEU A 34 10.65 -22.28 9.54
N THR A 35 11.31 -23.31 9.01
CA THR A 35 11.85 -24.38 9.85
C THR A 35 13.02 -23.89 10.71
N GLU A 36 13.84 -23.00 10.19
CA GLU A 36 15.05 -22.49 10.85
C GLU A 36 14.98 -20.99 11.14
N ASN A 37 14.24 -20.26 10.33
CA ASN A 37 14.18 -18.81 10.36
C ASN A 37 12.88 -18.26 10.98
N ARG A 38 12.90 -16.96 11.28
CA ARG A 38 11.75 -16.15 11.67
C ARG A 38 11.56 -15.01 10.67
N LEU A 39 10.33 -14.56 10.47
CA LEU A 39 10.04 -13.41 9.63
C LEU A 39 8.74 -12.73 10.05
N SER A 40 8.58 -11.48 9.63
CA SER A 40 7.27 -10.83 9.56
C SER A 40 6.81 -10.78 8.11
N ILE A 41 5.50 -10.90 7.87
CA ILE A 41 4.91 -10.89 6.53
C ILE A 41 3.70 -9.97 6.46
N PHE A 42 3.62 -9.23 5.39
CA PHE A 42 2.42 -8.51 4.98
C PHE A 42 1.90 -9.07 3.67
N CYS A 43 0.62 -9.41 3.64
CA CYS A 43 -0.09 -9.74 2.42
C CYS A 43 -1.36 -8.90 2.36
N SER A 44 -1.64 -8.26 1.22
CA SER A 44 -2.90 -7.55 1.07
C SER A 44 -4.10 -8.49 1.17
N GLY A 45 -5.26 -7.96 1.56
CA GLY A 45 -6.47 -8.76 1.77
C GLY A 45 -6.87 -9.61 0.56
N PRO A 46 -6.91 -9.06 -0.68
CA PRO A 46 -7.22 -9.85 -1.87
C PRO A 46 -6.24 -11.01 -2.13
N VAL A 47 -4.97 -10.83 -1.77
CA VAL A 47 -3.95 -11.90 -1.87
C VAL A 47 -4.25 -13.00 -0.86
N LEU A 48 -4.47 -12.66 0.41
CA LEU A 48 -4.79 -13.63 1.47
C LEU A 48 -6.09 -14.39 1.19
N ASP A 49 -7.13 -13.70 0.74
CA ASP A 49 -8.40 -14.34 0.38
C ASP A 49 -8.22 -15.36 -0.76
N ASN A 50 -7.44 -14.99 -1.78
CA ASN A 50 -7.13 -15.88 -2.88
C ASN A 50 -6.28 -17.07 -2.42
N TRP A 51 -5.25 -16.83 -1.61
CA TRP A 51 -4.37 -17.86 -1.07
C TRP A 51 -5.15 -18.92 -0.30
N PHE A 52 -5.92 -18.51 0.70
CA PHE A 52 -6.66 -19.46 1.54
C PHE A 52 -7.88 -20.09 0.85
N LYS A 53 -8.36 -19.50 -0.25
CA LYS A 53 -9.35 -20.13 -1.13
C LYS A 53 -8.75 -21.27 -1.93
N LEU A 54 -7.56 -21.08 -2.49
CA LEU A 54 -6.85 -22.09 -3.29
C LEU A 54 -6.18 -23.15 -2.43
N PHE A 55 -5.61 -22.75 -1.30
CA PHE A 55 -4.83 -23.59 -0.40
C PHE A 55 -5.31 -23.47 1.05
N PRO A 56 -6.52 -23.97 1.37
CA PRO A 56 -7.11 -23.81 2.70
C PRO A 56 -6.28 -24.49 3.82
N LYS A 57 -5.49 -25.51 3.47
CA LYS A 57 -4.61 -26.18 4.43
C LYS A 57 -3.43 -25.32 4.89
N ASP A 58 -3.03 -24.33 4.10
CA ASP A 58 -1.92 -23.44 4.45
C ASP A 58 -2.22 -22.59 5.69
N SER A 59 -3.48 -22.23 5.90
CA SER A 59 -3.88 -21.54 7.13
C SER A 59 -3.62 -22.37 8.41
N LEU A 60 -3.54 -23.70 8.31
CA LEU A 60 -3.31 -24.58 9.46
C LEU A 60 -1.84 -24.56 9.88
N TRP A 61 -0.92 -24.81 8.95
CA TRP A 61 0.49 -24.77 9.28
C TRP A 61 0.97 -23.36 9.61
N MET A 62 0.40 -22.32 8.98
CA MET A 62 0.69 -20.93 9.34
C MET A 62 0.29 -20.62 10.78
N LYS A 63 -0.88 -21.08 11.24
CA LYS A 63 -1.28 -20.94 12.65
C LYS A 63 -0.31 -21.62 13.61
N GLU A 64 0.23 -22.77 13.23
CA GLU A 64 1.24 -23.45 14.02
C GLU A 64 2.53 -22.62 14.09
N LYS A 65 3.04 -22.14 12.95
CA LYS A 65 4.24 -21.28 12.90
C LYS A 65 4.06 -19.94 13.62
N ILE A 66 2.87 -19.40 13.65
CA ILE A 66 2.53 -18.20 14.46
C ILE A 66 2.65 -18.53 15.96
N ARG A 67 2.09 -19.67 16.41
CA ARG A 67 2.19 -20.09 17.82
C ARG A 67 3.63 -20.40 18.25
N GLU A 68 4.45 -20.89 17.33
CA GLU A 68 5.88 -21.10 17.54
C GLU A 68 6.69 -19.76 17.56
N GLY A 69 6.06 -18.62 17.28
CA GLY A 69 6.74 -17.33 17.16
C GLY A 69 7.71 -17.24 15.99
N ARG A 70 7.49 -18.03 14.94
CA ARG A 70 8.34 -18.06 13.74
C ARG A 70 7.87 -17.11 12.67
N ILE A 71 6.56 -16.85 12.59
CA ILE A 71 5.98 -15.91 11.64
C ILE A 71 5.06 -14.92 12.37
N GLU A 72 5.17 -13.67 12.01
CA GLU A 72 4.30 -12.60 12.42
C GLU A 72 3.58 -12.03 11.20
N PHE A 73 2.26 -11.94 11.23
CA PHE A 73 1.49 -11.26 10.20
C PHE A 73 1.25 -9.81 10.60
N LEU A 74 1.65 -8.90 9.71
CA LEU A 74 1.32 -7.49 9.81
C LEU A 74 -0.03 -7.24 9.12
N ALA A 75 -0.74 -6.22 9.60
CA ALA A 75 -1.91 -5.74 8.89
C ALA A 75 -1.67 -4.32 8.34
N GLY A 76 -2.46 -3.97 7.37
CA GLY A 76 -2.55 -2.65 6.78
C GLY A 76 -3.97 -2.42 6.29
N SER A 77 -4.15 -1.64 5.25
CA SER A 77 -5.42 -1.58 4.55
C SER A 77 -5.64 -2.83 3.71
N TYR A 78 -6.89 -3.31 3.62
CA TYR A 78 -7.25 -4.54 2.92
C TYR A 78 -6.81 -4.52 1.44
N ASP A 79 -7.10 -3.43 0.73
CA ASP A 79 -6.72 -3.25 -0.68
C ASP A 79 -5.37 -2.54 -0.87
N ASP A 80 -4.56 -2.40 0.20
CA ASP A 80 -3.26 -1.70 0.19
C ASP A 80 -3.38 -0.28 -0.36
N ILE A 81 -4.34 0.50 0.16
CA ILE A 81 -4.57 1.89 -0.24
C ILE A 81 -3.44 2.80 0.27
N LEU A 82 -3.31 3.99 -0.32
CA LEU A 82 -2.44 5.06 0.21
C LEU A 82 -3.20 5.86 1.28
N PRO A 83 -2.95 5.64 2.58
CA PRO A 83 -3.76 6.22 3.65
C PRO A 83 -3.93 7.74 3.57
N PRO A 84 -2.89 8.55 3.22
CA PRO A 84 -3.02 9.99 3.16
C PRO A 84 -4.03 10.54 2.14
N PHE A 85 -4.41 9.74 1.14
CA PHE A 85 -5.29 10.21 0.07
C PHE A 85 -6.76 10.09 0.40
N PHE A 86 -7.11 9.31 1.40
CA PHE A 86 -8.51 8.98 1.68
C PHE A 86 -8.96 9.50 3.05
N HIS A 87 -10.28 9.70 3.15
CA HIS A 87 -10.89 10.14 4.40
C HIS A 87 -10.72 9.07 5.48
N GLN A 88 -10.61 9.50 6.73
CA GLN A 88 -10.37 8.64 7.90
C GLN A 88 -11.35 7.45 7.98
N HIS A 89 -12.63 7.68 7.66
CA HIS A 89 -13.64 6.63 7.66
C HIS A 89 -13.34 5.50 6.66
N LEU A 90 -12.84 5.84 5.46
CA LEU A 90 -12.44 4.83 4.46
C LEU A 90 -11.23 4.02 4.92
N LEU A 91 -10.28 4.67 5.60
CA LEU A 91 -9.16 3.99 6.21
C LEU A 91 -9.63 3.04 7.32
N ASP A 92 -10.52 3.49 8.21
CA ASP A 92 -11.10 2.66 9.28
C ASP A 92 -11.75 1.38 8.71
N LEU A 93 -12.54 1.50 7.63
CA LEU A 93 -13.17 0.36 6.96
C LEU A 93 -12.14 -0.63 6.40
N GLN A 94 -11.11 -0.11 5.75
CA GLN A 94 -10.04 -0.90 5.15
C GLN A 94 -9.20 -1.64 6.22
N LEU A 95 -8.85 -0.96 7.31
CA LEU A 95 -8.10 -1.56 8.42
C LEU A 95 -8.92 -2.68 9.09
N LYS A 96 -10.18 -2.39 9.39
CA LYS A 96 -11.09 -3.37 9.99
C LYS A 96 -11.25 -4.60 9.10
N LYS A 97 -11.50 -4.43 7.81
CA LYS A 97 -11.67 -5.52 6.85
C LYS A 97 -10.45 -6.44 6.82
N HIS A 98 -9.24 -5.87 6.86
CA HIS A 98 -8.01 -6.67 6.87
C HIS A 98 -7.80 -7.40 8.20
N GLN A 99 -8.03 -6.73 9.32
CA GLN A 99 -7.93 -7.35 10.66
C GLN A 99 -8.95 -8.48 10.83
N ASP A 100 -10.20 -8.29 10.38
CA ASP A 100 -11.26 -9.30 10.43
C ASP A 100 -10.91 -10.53 9.58
N LEU A 101 -10.27 -10.32 8.41
CA LEU A 101 -9.76 -11.41 7.59
C LEU A 101 -8.69 -12.22 8.33
N LEU A 102 -7.67 -11.57 8.88
CA LEU A 102 -6.58 -12.21 9.63
C LEU A 102 -7.11 -12.93 10.87
N LYS A 103 -8.04 -12.33 11.58
CA LYS A 103 -8.72 -12.96 12.73
C LYS A 103 -9.48 -14.22 12.31
N THR A 104 -10.22 -14.15 11.21
CA THR A 104 -11.04 -15.27 10.74
C THR A 104 -10.17 -16.41 10.20
N LYS A 105 -9.15 -16.10 9.39
CA LYS A 105 -8.33 -17.11 8.71
C LYS A 105 -7.21 -17.65 9.58
N LEU A 106 -6.56 -16.79 10.38
CA LEU A 106 -5.37 -17.15 11.15
C LEU A 106 -5.58 -17.12 12.67
N ALA A 107 -6.73 -16.65 13.15
CA ALA A 107 -7.06 -16.49 14.58
C ALA A 107 -6.09 -15.55 15.32
N ILE A 108 -5.63 -14.48 14.65
CA ILE A 108 -4.72 -13.48 15.21
C ILE A 108 -5.34 -12.09 15.20
N GLN A 109 -4.83 -11.24 16.10
CA GLN A 109 -5.01 -9.79 16.05
C GLN A 109 -3.64 -9.16 15.85
N PRO A 110 -3.34 -8.66 14.63
CA PRO A 110 -2.02 -8.11 14.33
C PRO A 110 -1.79 -6.81 15.10
N SER A 111 -0.58 -6.66 15.63
CA SER A 111 -0.16 -5.47 16.38
C SER A 111 0.62 -4.47 15.54
N GLY A 112 1.17 -4.89 14.42
CA GLY A 112 1.98 -4.09 13.50
C GLY A 112 1.20 -3.61 12.28
N PHE A 113 1.34 -2.31 11.98
CA PHE A 113 0.82 -1.70 10.76
C PHE A 113 1.92 -1.58 9.71
N PHE A 114 1.59 -1.97 8.50
CA PHE A 114 2.44 -1.78 7.32
C PHE A 114 1.59 -1.38 6.11
N ASN A 115 2.12 -0.49 5.27
CA ASN A 115 1.65 -0.28 3.91
C ASN A 115 2.84 -0.43 2.95
N SER A 116 2.61 -1.10 1.83
CA SER A 116 3.69 -1.48 0.90
C SER A 116 4.43 -0.29 0.30
N SER A 117 3.76 0.83 0.19
CA SER A 117 4.33 2.08 -0.32
C SER A 117 5.08 2.89 0.73
N MET A 118 5.10 2.44 1.98
CA MET A 118 5.72 3.09 3.14
C MET A 118 5.41 4.59 3.25
N VAL A 119 4.20 4.97 2.85
CA VAL A 119 3.72 6.35 2.96
C VAL A 119 3.22 6.62 4.36
N TRP A 120 3.69 7.70 4.94
CA TRP A 120 3.32 8.14 6.27
C TRP A 120 2.83 9.59 6.27
N GLU A 121 1.76 9.88 7.00
CA GLU A 121 1.37 11.22 7.46
C GLU A 121 0.90 11.09 8.91
N ILE A 122 1.37 11.99 9.78
CA ILE A 122 1.05 11.97 11.22
C ILE A 122 -0.47 11.99 11.48
N GLY A 123 -1.23 12.57 10.55
CA GLY A 123 -2.69 12.72 10.65
C GLY A 123 -3.48 11.42 10.69
N PHE A 124 -2.93 10.28 10.29
CA PHE A 124 -3.64 9.00 10.40
C PHE A 124 -3.20 8.13 11.61
N LEU A 125 -2.27 8.63 12.43
CA LEU A 125 -1.87 7.94 13.67
C LEU A 125 -3.06 7.66 14.61
N PRO A 126 -4.02 8.59 14.84
CA PRO A 126 -5.18 8.30 15.67
C PRO A 126 -6.03 7.12 15.18
N GLN A 127 -6.14 6.91 13.84
CA GLN A 127 -6.85 5.76 13.27
C GLN A 127 -6.12 4.46 13.54
N LEU A 128 -4.79 4.45 13.46
CA LEU A 128 -3.98 3.28 13.81
C LEU A 128 -4.11 2.92 15.29
N ALA A 129 -4.08 3.93 16.18
CA ALA A 129 -4.30 3.72 17.61
C ALA A 129 -5.70 3.19 17.90
N LYS A 130 -6.74 3.74 17.26
CA LYS A 130 -8.14 3.26 17.35
C LYS A 130 -8.29 1.82 16.86
N ALA A 131 -7.54 1.44 15.83
CA ALA A 131 -7.50 0.08 15.30
C ALA A 131 -6.59 -0.86 16.12
N HIS A 132 -6.09 -0.41 17.28
CA HIS A 132 -5.24 -1.16 18.22
C HIS A 132 -3.88 -1.61 17.65
N PHE A 133 -3.34 -0.89 16.68
CA PHE A 133 -1.95 -1.09 16.29
C PHE A 133 -1.02 -0.53 17.37
N SER A 134 0.05 -1.26 17.66
CA SER A 134 1.07 -0.88 18.64
C SER A 134 2.30 -0.27 17.98
N TYR A 135 2.51 -0.55 16.70
CA TYR A 135 3.63 -0.02 15.94
C TYR A 135 3.33 0.07 14.44
N ALA A 136 4.13 0.90 13.76
CA ALA A 136 4.12 1.04 12.30
C ALA A 136 5.55 1.08 11.76
N LEU A 137 5.68 0.77 10.48
CA LEU A 137 6.95 0.76 9.74
C LEU A 137 7.02 1.94 8.80
N VAL A 138 8.21 2.56 8.72
CA VAL A 138 8.54 3.66 7.81
C VAL A 138 9.94 3.45 7.25
N GLU A 139 10.29 4.11 6.15
CA GLU A 139 11.66 4.08 5.66
C GLU A 139 12.64 4.78 6.63
N ASP A 140 13.83 4.22 6.78
CA ASP A 140 14.90 4.75 7.63
C ASP A 140 15.34 6.14 7.21
N ILE A 141 15.35 6.45 5.91
CA ILE A 141 15.73 7.77 5.38
C ILE A 141 14.80 8.87 5.91
N ALA A 142 13.48 8.62 5.92
CA ALA A 142 12.52 9.59 6.44
C ALA A 142 12.71 9.81 7.95
N LEU A 143 13.02 8.73 8.67
CA LEU A 143 13.29 8.79 10.12
C LEU A 143 14.60 9.51 10.41
N SER A 144 15.67 9.26 9.64
CA SER A 144 16.95 9.94 9.78
C SER A 144 16.81 11.45 9.58
N HIS A 145 16.04 11.88 8.59
CA HIS A 145 15.73 13.30 8.36
C HIS A 145 14.96 13.91 9.55
N ALA A 146 13.95 13.20 10.08
CA ALA A 146 13.19 13.69 11.23
C ALA A 146 14.01 13.75 12.54
N LEU A 147 15.06 12.94 12.63
CA LEU A 147 16.02 12.93 13.75
C LEU A 147 17.24 13.83 13.52
N GLU A 148 17.32 14.50 12.36
CA GLU A 148 18.44 15.35 11.95
C GLU A 148 19.81 14.63 12.07
N THR A 149 19.86 13.36 11.66
CA THR A 149 21.08 12.53 11.75
C THR A 149 21.48 11.97 10.39
N GLU A 150 22.78 11.89 10.14
CA GLU A 150 23.36 11.16 9.00
C GLU A 150 23.65 9.69 9.35
N ALA A 151 23.55 9.33 10.61
CA ALA A 151 23.76 7.95 11.06
C ALA A 151 22.62 7.04 10.58
N ARG A 152 22.96 5.81 10.23
CA ARG A 152 21.99 4.75 9.89
C ARG A 152 21.13 4.42 11.11
N VAL A 153 19.83 4.54 11.01
CA VAL A 153 18.89 4.39 12.12
C VAL A 153 18.34 2.96 12.20
N SER A 154 18.18 2.47 13.41
CA SER A 154 17.64 1.13 13.70
C SER A 154 16.92 1.14 15.04
N GLY A 155 16.32 0.02 15.45
CA GLY A 155 15.55 -0.05 16.68
C GLY A 155 14.16 0.57 16.54
N TRP A 156 13.59 1.11 17.63
CA TRP A 156 12.26 1.69 17.58
C TRP A 156 12.19 3.03 18.35
N TYR A 157 11.30 3.89 17.86
CA TYR A 157 11.07 5.24 18.36
C TYR A 157 9.62 5.42 18.76
N SER A 158 9.35 6.33 19.70
CA SER A 158 7.99 6.73 20.04
C SER A 158 7.58 7.96 19.24
N ILE A 159 6.34 7.92 18.72
CA ILE A 159 5.69 9.06 18.08
C ILE A 159 4.32 9.30 18.71
N GLU A 160 3.95 10.56 18.87
CA GLU A 160 2.68 10.96 19.49
C GLU A 160 1.96 11.97 18.59
N ASN A 161 0.64 11.85 18.50
CA ASN A 161 -0.22 12.85 17.91
C ASN A 161 -1.61 12.84 18.55
N ASN A 162 -2.06 13.98 19.02
CA ASN A 162 -3.37 14.17 19.65
C ASN A 162 -3.66 13.18 20.81
N GLY A 163 -2.68 12.91 21.63
CA GLY A 163 -2.79 11.99 22.76
C GLY A 163 -2.71 10.51 22.38
N CYS A 164 -2.52 10.19 21.11
CA CYS A 164 -2.31 8.83 20.62
C CYS A 164 -0.81 8.54 20.48
N LEU A 165 -0.34 7.46 21.10
CA LEU A 165 1.04 7.01 21.07
C LEU A 165 1.20 5.79 20.18
N LEU A 166 2.24 5.76 19.36
CA LEU A 166 2.61 4.62 18.52
C LEU A 166 4.13 4.42 18.54
N ARG A 167 4.59 3.21 18.24
CA ARG A 167 6.00 2.94 18.01
C ARG A 167 6.27 2.97 16.51
N ILE A 168 7.40 3.56 16.11
CA ILE A 168 7.85 3.58 14.71
C ILE A 168 9.15 2.80 14.61
N LEU A 169 9.23 1.91 13.65
CA LEU A 169 10.44 1.16 13.31
C LEU A 169 10.90 1.51 11.90
N PRO A 170 12.20 1.80 11.72
CA PRO A 170 12.77 2.00 10.40
C PRO A 170 12.90 0.67 9.63
N VAL A 171 12.55 0.71 8.35
CA VAL A 171 12.94 -0.30 7.37
C VAL A 171 14.20 0.18 6.69
N ASP A 172 15.26 -0.60 6.74
CA ASP A 172 16.54 -0.25 6.15
C ASP A 172 16.45 -0.26 4.62
N THR A 173 16.54 0.92 4.03
CA THR A 173 16.37 1.12 2.59
C THR A 173 17.52 0.51 1.79
N VAL A 174 18.76 0.67 2.28
CA VAL A 174 19.95 0.18 1.55
C VAL A 174 19.95 -1.34 1.47
N LEU A 175 19.74 -2.03 2.61
CA LEU A 175 19.66 -3.49 2.61
C LEU A 175 18.49 -4.02 1.80
N SER A 176 17.33 -3.33 1.86
CA SER A 176 16.15 -3.72 1.08
C SER A 176 16.40 -3.62 -0.42
N LEU A 177 16.93 -2.49 -0.91
CA LEU A 177 17.27 -2.29 -2.32
C LEU A 177 18.40 -3.20 -2.80
N THR A 178 19.36 -3.49 -1.92
CA THR A 178 20.47 -4.39 -2.25
C THR A 178 20.00 -5.83 -2.36
N PHE A 179 19.06 -6.24 -1.50
CA PHE A 179 18.44 -7.55 -1.58
C PHE A 179 17.75 -7.78 -2.93
N GLU A 180 17.04 -6.78 -3.46
CA GLU A 180 16.35 -6.87 -4.75
C GLU A 180 17.28 -7.07 -5.97
N LYS A 181 18.58 -6.78 -5.82
CA LYS A 181 19.57 -7.02 -6.88
C LYS A 181 19.97 -8.48 -7.03
N TYR A 182 19.63 -9.32 -6.06
CA TYR A 182 20.03 -10.75 -5.98
C TYR A 182 21.54 -10.96 -6.08
N ASP A 183 22.34 -10.01 -5.59
CA ASP A 183 23.79 -10.07 -5.50
C ASP A 183 24.20 -10.35 -4.06
N LEU A 184 24.63 -11.61 -3.82
CA LEU A 184 24.95 -12.10 -2.47
C LEU A 184 26.22 -11.42 -1.92
N ASP A 185 27.22 -11.19 -2.74
CA ASP A 185 28.49 -10.63 -2.30
C ASP A 185 28.31 -9.16 -1.93
N PHE A 186 27.58 -8.42 -2.76
CA PHE A 186 27.26 -7.01 -2.49
C PHE A 186 26.36 -6.89 -1.24
N TRP A 187 25.40 -7.78 -1.06
CA TRP A 187 24.55 -7.78 0.14
C TRP A 187 25.35 -8.08 1.42
N LYS A 188 26.30 -9.03 1.38
CA LYS A 188 27.22 -9.33 2.49
C LYS A 188 28.17 -8.17 2.80
N GLU A 189 28.62 -7.46 1.77
CA GLU A 189 29.41 -6.24 1.94
C GLU A 189 28.62 -5.18 2.68
N GLU A 190 27.37 -4.91 2.28
CA GLU A 190 26.50 -3.93 2.95
C GLU A 190 26.23 -4.28 4.42
N ILE A 191 26.02 -5.56 4.73
CA ILE A 191 25.89 -6.02 6.13
C ILE A 191 27.17 -5.74 6.93
N SER A 192 28.33 -5.89 6.31
CA SER A 192 29.60 -5.66 7.01
C SER A 192 29.83 -4.22 7.46
N TYR A 193 29.14 -3.27 6.82
CA TYR A 193 29.14 -1.85 7.21
C TYR A 193 28.17 -1.53 8.36
N LEU A 194 27.30 -2.47 8.74
CA LEU A 194 26.41 -2.25 9.87
C LEU A 194 27.20 -2.14 11.18
N PRO A 195 26.81 -1.23 12.07
CA PRO A 195 27.43 -1.14 13.38
C PRO A 195 27.33 -2.49 14.09
N ASN A 196 28.46 -2.99 14.59
CA ASN A 196 28.51 -4.23 15.36
C ASN A 196 27.95 -4.00 16.76
N ASN A 197 26.64 -3.80 16.83
CA ASN A 197 25.88 -3.59 18.06
C ASN A 197 24.74 -4.64 18.13
N ASP A 198 24.12 -4.77 19.29
CA ASP A 198 23.01 -5.70 19.52
C ASP A 198 21.70 -5.32 18.81
N LYS A 199 21.76 -4.44 17.82
CA LYS A 199 20.57 -3.93 17.10
C LYS A 199 20.13 -4.89 16.01
N THR A 200 18.82 -4.85 15.73
CA THR A 200 18.19 -5.64 14.66
C THR A 200 17.74 -4.70 13.54
N TRP A 201 17.99 -5.09 12.30
CA TRP A 201 17.69 -4.33 11.11
C TRP A 201 16.47 -4.93 10.39
N VAL A 202 15.47 -4.11 10.13
CA VAL A 202 14.29 -4.55 9.37
C VAL A 202 14.59 -4.40 7.89
N VAL A 203 14.46 -5.50 7.14
CA VAL A 203 14.75 -5.53 5.71
C VAL A 203 13.50 -5.95 4.94
N LEU A 204 13.01 -5.07 4.08
CA LEU A 204 11.88 -5.35 3.20
C LEU A 204 12.30 -6.23 2.03
N MET A 205 11.57 -7.30 1.82
CA MET A 205 11.82 -8.31 0.80
C MET A 205 10.53 -8.58 0.03
N PRO A 206 10.23 -7.80 -1.02
CA PRO A 206 9.04 -8.02 -1.84
C PRO A 206 9.13 -9.38 -2.54
N ILE A 207 8.08 -10.19 -2.41
CA ILE A 207 8.03 -11.51 -3.03
C ILE A 207 7.59 -11.34 -4.49
N PRO A 208 8.45 -11.69 -5.48
CA PRO A 208 8.09 -11.60 -6.88
C PRO A 208 7.14 -12.77 -7.25
N VAL A 209 6.04 -12.44 -7.92
CA VAL A 209 5.02 -13.42 -8.31
C VAL A 209 4.65 -13.33 -9.80
N ASP A 210 5.47 -12.63 -10.56
CA ASP A 210 5.33 -12.46 -12.01
C ASP A 210 5.65 -13.76 -12.78
N SER A 211 6.65 -14.53 -12.30
CA SER A 211 7.08 -15.79 -12.90
C SER A 211 7.65 -16.78 -11.88
N LEU A 212 7.67 -18.06 -12.28
CA LEU A 212 8.34 -19.12 -11.49
C LEU A 212 9.85 -18.91 -11.39
N GLU A 213 10.45 -18.33 -12.42
CA GLU A 213 11.89 -18.05 -12.44
C GLU A 213 12.24 -16.97 -11.41
N SER A 214 11.53 -15.84 -11.42
CA SER A 214 11.74 -14.76 -10.44
C SER A 214 11.55 -15.25 -9.01
N LEU A 215 10.49 -16.02 -8.75
CA LEU A 215 10.23 -16.58 -7.43
C LEU A 215 11.29 -17.60 -7.02
N SER A 216 11.80 -18.40 -7.95
CA SER A 216 12.89 -19.37 -7.66
C SER A 216 14.18 -18.65 -7.32
N LYS A 217 14.56 -17.60 -8.05
CA LYS A 217 15.72 -16.75 -7.75
C LYS A 217 15.61 -16.11 -6.37
N PHE A 218 14.44 -15.57 -6.05
CA PHE A 218 14.15 -14.99 -4.73
C PHE A 218 14.43 -16.00 -3.61
N TRP A 219 13.88 -17.22 -3.70
CA TRP A 219 14.09 -18.23 -2.65
C TRP A 219 15.53 -18.73 -2.58
N GLN A 220 16.20 -18.91 -3.71
CA GLN A 220 17.63 -19.27 -3.73
C GLN A 220 18.45 -18.21 -3.00
N HIS A 221 18.17 -16.92 -3.25
CA HIS A 221 18.84 -15.82 -2.59
C HIS A 221 18.55 -15.78 -1.09
N CYS A 222 17.27 -15.95 -0.68
CA CYS A 222 16.90 -16.06 0.74
C CYS A 222 17.68 -17.16 1.45
N PHE A 223 17.70 -18.38 0.90
CA PHE A 223 18.41 -19.51 1.51
C PHE A 223 19.93 -19.32 1.52
N SER A 224 20.50 -18.53 0.61
CA SER A 224 21.93 -18.23 0.59
C SER A 224 22.32 -17.13 1.59
N ILE A 225 21.42 -16.21 1.88
CA ILE A 225 21.63 -15.10 2.83
C ILE A 225 21.44 -15.58 4.27
N PHE A 226 20.28 -16.20 4.54
CA PHE A 226 19.88 -16.59 5.88
C PHE A 226 20.44 -17.98 6.24
N ASP A 227 21.75 -18.04 6.27
CA ASP A 227 22.49 -19.18 6.81
C ASP A 227 22.66 -19.08 8.33
N SER A 228 23.38 -19.99 8.93
CA SER A 228 23.60 -20.03 10.39
C SER A 228 24.32 -18.82 10.97
N SER A 229 24.82 -17.89 10.14
CA SER A 229 25.55 -16.70 10.59
C SER A 229 24.64 -15.50 10.87
N ILE A 230 23.38 -15.53 10.40
CA ILE A 230 22.41 -14.45 10.58
C ILE A 230 21.26 -14.94 11.45
N GLN A 231 21.05 -14.26 12.57
CA GLN A 231 19.91 -14.51 13.44
C GLN A 231 18.68 -13.75 12.92
N THR A 232 17.60 -14.47 12.61
CA THR A 232 16.36 -13.85 12.14
C THR A 232 15.37 -13.60 13.29
N TRP A 233 14.69 -12.45 13.24
CA TRP A 233 13.71 -12.02 14.24
C TRP A 233 12.39 -11.63 13.57
N THR A 234 11.28 -11.69 14.31
CA THR A 234 10.05 -10.97 13.96
C THR A 234 10.16 -9.51 14.41
N ILE A 235 9.37 -8.63 13.81
CA ILE A 235 9.42 -7.19 14.16
C ILE A 235 8.91 -6.94 15.58
N SER A 236 7.86 -7.63 16.00
CA SER A 236 7.38 -7.57 17.40
C SER A 236 8.48 -7.93 18.40
N HIS A 237 9.31 -8.92 18.06
CA HIS A 237 10.43 -9.33 18.92
C HIS A 237 11.50 -8.24 19.12
N ILE A 238 11.70 -7.35 18.13
CA ILE A 238 12.56 -6.17 18.29
C ILE A 238 12.03 -5.28 19.42
N ILE A 239 10.73 -5.01 19.40
CA ILE A 239 10.06 -4.14 20.38
C ILE A 239 10.13 -4.73 21.80
N GLU A 240 10.05 -6.06 21.92
CA GLU A 240 10.12 -6.76 23.20
C GLU A 240 11.53 -6.81 23.79
N GLN A 241 12.54 -6.95 22.93
CA GLN A 241 13.92 -7.20 23.36
C GLN A 241 14.81 -5.95 23.37
N GLN A 242 14.45 -4.90 22.61
CA GLN A 242 15.26 -3.70 22.49
C GLN A 242 14.62 -2.53 23.21
N GLN A 243 15.45 -1.70 23.81
CA GLN A 243 14.99 -0.46 24.43
C GLN A 243 14.64 0.57 23.35
N ARG A 244 13.77 1.51 23.74
CA ARG A 244 13.41 2.63 22.90
C ARG A 244 14.64 3.51 22.64
N GLU A 245 14.88 3.85 21.38
CA GLU A 245 15.96 4.75 20.97
C GLU A 245 15.65 6.22 21.29
N GLY A 246 14.38 6.62 21.19
CA GLY A 246 13.99 8.00 21.48
C GLY A 246 12.56 8.32 21.08
N TYR A 247 12.30 9.63 21.01
CA TYR A 247 11.06 10.19 20.46
C TYR A 247 11.36 10.83 19.13
N VAL A 248 10.38 10.77 18.20
CA VAL A 248 10.50 11.38 16.89
C VAL A 248 9.22 12.13 16.53
N ASN A 249 9.36 13.25 15.82
CA ASN A 249 8.26 13.97 15.21
C ASN A 249 8.34 13.78 13.68
N LEU A 250 7.76 12.70 13.19
CA LEU A 250 7.70 12.39 11.76
C LEU A 250 6.36 12.86 11.19
N LEU A 251 6.35 14.03 10.56
CA LEU A 251 5.13 14.63 10.02
C LEU A 251 4.63 13.89 8.78
N SER A 252 5.54 13.59 7.84
CA SER A 252 5.23 12.83 6.63
C SER A 252 6.45 12.08 6.12
N ALA A 253 6.21 10.98 5.43
CA ALA A 253 7.21 10.23 4.67
C ALA A 253 6.59 9.67 3.41
N VAL A 254 7.43 9.45 2.40
CA VAL A 254 7.03 8.87 1.13
C VAL A 254 8.07 7.83 0.75
N GLY A 255 7.61 6.59 0.61
CA GLY A 255 8.49 5.47 0.30
C GLY A 255 9.12 5.57 -1.09
N GLN A 256 10.35 5.10 -1.21
CA GLN A 256 11.09 5.10 -2.48
C GLN A 256 10.46 4.21 -3.54
N ASN A 257 9.69 3.20 -3.16
CA ASN A 257 8.96 2.31 -4.08
C ASN A 257 7.99 3.04 -5.00
N LEU A 258 7.60 4.29 -4.66
CA LEU A 258 6.81 5.14 -5.54
C LEU A 258 7.64 5.84 -6.62
N GLY A 259 8.93 5.51 -6.76
CA GLY A 259 9.83 6.08 -7.76
C GLY A 259 10.09 7.57 -7.56
N LEU A 260 10.06 8.04 -6.31
CA LEU A 260 10.10 9.45 -5.96
C LEU A 260 11.51 9.92 -5.65
N PRO A 261 11.83 11.20 -5.94
CA PRO A 261 13.07 11.79 -5.46
C PRO A 261 13.13 11.73 -3.94
N LEU A 262 14.30 11.45 -3.39
CA LEU A 262 14.61 11.37 -1.95
C LEU A 262 14.11 12.56 -1.10
N PHE A 263 13.70 13.65 -1.72
CA PHE A 263 13.29 14.90 -1.08
C PHE A 263 11.79 15.22 -1.21
N SER A 264 10.96 14.25 -1.58
CA SER A 264 9.52 14.47 -1.64
C SER A 264 8.95 14.43 -0.23
N SER A 265 8.61 15.59 0.31
CA SER A 265 8.12 15.73 1.68
C SER A 265 6.65 15.32 1.87
N SER A 266 5.88 15.15 0.80
CA SER A 266 4.45 14.87 0.90
C SER A 266 3.90 14.13 -0.32
N CYS A 267 3.20 13.03 -0.04
CA CYS A 267 2.48 12.25 -1.05
C CYS A 267 1.40 13.09 -1.77
N ARG A 268 0.72 13.98 -1.04
CA ARG A 268 -0.29 14.90 -1.60
C ARG A 268 0.32 15.91 -2.57
N GLY A 269 1.49 16.45 -2.25
CA GLY A 269 2.20 17.38 -3.13
C GLY A 269 2.60 16.72 -4.45
N LEU A 270 2.88 15.43 -4.45
CA LEU A 270 3.15 14.65 -5.65
C LEU A 270 1.90 14.43 -6.49
N LEU A 271 0.78 14.07 -5.86
CA LEU A 271 -0.49 13.92 -6.54
C LEU A 271 -0.86 15.17 -7.35
N LEU A 272 -0.70 16.37 -6.76
CA LEU A 272 -0.96 17.65 -7.42
C LEU A 272 -0.07 17.89 -8.65
N ARG A 273 1.15 17.34 -8.66
CA ARG A 273 2.10 17.44 -9.78
C ARG A 273 1.86 16.43 -10.90
N ARG A 274 0.86 15.54 -10.75
CA ARG A 274 0.51 14.49 -11.71
C ARG A 274 -0.94 14.63 -12.15
N PRO A 275 -1.22 15.46 -13.15
CA PRO A 275 -2.59 15.83 -13.52
C PRO A 275 -3.50 14.64 -13.81
N GLU A 276 -2.99 13.59 -14.45
CA GLU A 276 -3.80 12.40 -14.80
C GLU A 276 -4.19 11.58 -13.58
N ILE A 277 -3.21 11.32 -12.69
CA ILE A 277 -3.47 10.57 -11.45
C ILE A 277 -4.35 11.42 -10.54
N ASN A 278 -4.11 12.74 -10.47
CA ASN A 278 -4.94 13.67 -9.71
C ASN A 278 -6.37 13.71 -10.26
N PHE A 279 -6.54 13.73 -11.59
CA PHE A 279 -7.87 13.69 -12.21
C PHE A 279 -8.62 12.39 -11.85
N LEU A 280 -7.98 11.24 -11.96
CA LEU A 280 -8.55 9.95 -11.55
C LEU A 280 -8.97 9.98 -10.08
N HIS A 281 -8.08 10.46 -9.22
CA HIS A 281 -8.34 10.58 -7.78
C HIS A 281 -9.54 11.50 -7.48
N LYS A 282 -9.61 12.68 -8.13
CA LYS A 282 -10.72 13.63 -7.95
C LYS A 282 -12.05 13.07 -8.48
N ALA A 283 -12.02 12.36 -9.61
CA ALA A 283 -13.20 11.67 -10.12
C ALA A 283 -13.71 10.60 -9.15
N LEU A 284 -12.81 9.84 -8.54
CA LEU A 284 -13.14 8.88 -7.49
C LEU A 284 -13.76 9.57 -6.26
N LEU A 285 -13.14 10.63 -5.76
CA LEU A 285 -13.64 11.39 -4.61
C LEU A 285 -15.02 12.02 -4.90
N ALA A 286 -15.27 12.50 -6.13
CA ALA A 286 -16.56 13.07 -6.52
C ALA A 286 -17.69 12.03 -6.44
N VAL A 287 -17.44 10.80 -6.90
CA VAL A 287 -18.42 9.71 -6.83
C VAL A 287 -18.65 9.27 -5.38
N LEU A 288 -17.60 9.15 -4.57
CA LEU A 288 -17.71 8.83 -3.14
C LEU A 288 -18.53 9.89 -2.39
N ARG A 289 -18.22 11.16 -2.59
CA ARG A 289 -18.97 12.27 -1.98
C ARG A 289 -20.44 12.26 -2.40
N ARG A 290 -20.71 12.03 -3.70
CA ARG A 290 -22.08 11.92 -4.19
C ARG A 290 -22.84 10.79 -3.53
N ALA A 291 -22.21 9.62 -3.35
CA ALA A 291 -22.80 8.50 -2.65
C ALA A 291 -23.08 8.84 -1.18
N GLU A 292 -22.10 9.40 -0.48
CA GLU A 292 -22.21 9.79 0.93
C GLU A 292 -23.35 10.78 1.20
N MET A 293 -23.51 11.77 0.30
CA MET A 293 -24.53 12.81 0.45
C MET A 293 -25.95 12.35 0.12
N ASN A 294 -26.15 11.31 -0.69
CA ASN A 294 -27.44 11.01 -1.28
C ASN A 294 -27.96 9.59 -1.00
N LEU A 295 -27.13 8.70 -0.50
CA LEU A 295 -27.50 7.30 -0.22
C LEU A 295 -27.59 7.06 1.29
N ASP A 296 -28.38 6.07 1.67
CA ASP A 296 -28.32 5.53 3.02
C ASP A 296 -27.01 4.78 3.25
N LYS A 297 -26.77 4.38 4.50
CA LYS A 297 -25.51 3.76 4.91
C LYS A 297 -25.20 2.46 4.16
N GLU A 298 -26.22 1.62 3.95
CA GLU A 298 -26.06 0.30 3.33
C GLU A 298 -25.63 0.46 1.86
N HIS A 299 -26.36 1.26 1.09
CA HIS A 299 -26.01 1.54 -0.30
C HIS A 299 -24.70 2.30 -0.46
N TYR A 300 -24.37 3.21 0.49
CA TYR A 300 -23.07 3.86 0.51
C TYR A 300 -21.93 2.86 0.66
N GLU A 301 -22.02 1.95 1.65
CA GLU A 301 -21.01 0.92 1.89
C GLU A 301 -20.85 -0.02 0.68
N GLU A 302 -21.92 -0.36 -0.04
CA GLU A 302 -21.86 -1.10 -1.30
C GLU A 302 -21.06 -0.37 -2.39
N ILE A 303 -21.29 0.93 -2.55
CA ILE A 303 -20.54 1.76 -3.54
C ILE A 303 -19.06 1.82 -3.14
N VAL A 304 -18.77 2.00 -1.88
CA VAL A 304 -17.41 2.04 -1.35
C VAL A 304 -16.68 0.71 -1.61
N ASP A 305 -17.32 -0.43 -1.32
CA ASP A 305 -16.75 -1.76 -1.56
C ASP A 305 -16.43 -2.01 -3.05
N GLU A 306 -17.28 -1.52 -3.97
CA GLU A 306 -17.02 -1.61 -5.41
C GLU A 306 -15.84 -0.74 -5.87
N LEU A 307 -15.54 0.36 -5.15
CA LEU A 307 -14.49 1.31 -5.49
C LEU A 307 -13.16 1.02 -4.77
N PHE A 308 -13.16 0.28 -3.66
CA PHE A 308 -11.93 -0.03 -2.93
C PHE A 308 -10.80 -0.59 -3.81
N PRO A 309 -11.03 -1.52 -4.77
CA PRO A 309 -9.95 -2.06 -5.59
C PRO A 309 -9.18 -1.02 -6.41
N ILE A 310 -9.81 0.13 -6.74
CA ILE A 310 -9.15 1.21 -7.48
C ILE A 310 -8.53 2.29 -6.58
N MET A 311 -8.68 2.18 -5.27
CA MET A 311 -7.97 2.99 -4.28
C MET A 311 -6.57 2.41 -3.97
N ALA A 312 -6.28 1.20 -4.43
CA ALA A 312 -5.04 0.49 -4.18
C ALA A 312 -3.81 1.28 -4.65
N SER A 313 -2.70 1.12 -3.93
CA SER A 313 -1.42 1.80 -4.19
C SER A 313 -0.93 1.68 -5.63
N LYS A 314 -1.18 0.55 -6.30
CA LYS A 314 -0.80 0.30 -7.70
C LYS A 314 -1.39 1.31 -8.71
N PHE A 315 -2.53 1.95 -8.40
CA PHE A 315 -3.10 3.01 -9.25
C PHE A 315 -2.40 4.35 -9.07
N TYR A 316 -1.54 4.45 -8.06
CA TYR A 316 -0.73 5.61 -7.72
C TYR A 316 0.78 5.35 -7.86
N ALA A 317 1.19 4.15 -8.26
CA ALA A 317 2.60 3.75 -8.33
C ALA A 317 3.43 4.64 -9.27
N ASP A 318 2.81 5.23 -10.30
CA ASP A 318 3.46 6.13 -11.24
C ASP A 318 3.51 7.61 -10.78
N LEU A 319 3.24 7.91 -9.50
CA LEU A 319 3.34 9.27 -8.96
C LEU A 319 4.75 9.87 -9.13
N GLY A 320 5.79 9.05 -9.06
CA GLY A 320 7.16 9.43 -9.34
C GLY A 320 7.47 9.65 -10.82
N ASN A 321 6.64 9.13 -11.71
CA ASN A 321 6.86 9.16 -13.15
C ASN A 321 6.22 10.40 -13.80
N LYS A 322 6.96 11.12 -14.64
CA LYS A 322 6.47 12.32 -15.34
C LYS A 322 5.36 12.01 -16.35
N GLU A 323 5.23 10.78 -16.80
CA GLU A 323 4.29 10.37 -17.83
C GLU A 323 2.91 9.89 -17.29
N GLY A 324 2.70 9.93 -15.95
CA GLY A 324 1.45 9.49 -15.30
C GLY A 324 1.25 7.98 -15.36
N ILE A 325 0.01 7.49 -15.24
CA ILE A 325 -0.29 6.05 -15.28
C ILE A 325 -0.03 5.53 -16.70
N ARG A 326 1.09 4.85 -16.88
CA ARG A 326 1.48 4.26 -18.19
C ARG A 326 0.56 3.10 -18.59
N ASN A 327 0.11 2.31 -17.62
CA ASN A 327 -0.67 1.11 -17.93
C ASN A 327 -2.11 1.48 -18.33
N SER A 328 -2.39 1.44 -19.64
CA SER A 328 -3.71 1.74 -20.21
C SER A 328 -4.82 0.82 -19.68
N VAL A 329 -4.50 -0.44 -19.36
CA VAL A 329 -5.47 -1.39 -18.79
C VAL A 329 -5.88 -0.96 -17.38
N LEU A 330 -4.93 -0.51 -16.56
CA LEU A 330 -5.25 0.01 -15.22
C LEU A 330 -6.07 1.30 -15.32
N ARG A 331 -5.72 2.23 -16.21
CA ARG A 331 -6.52 3.44 -16.44
C ARG A 331 -7.95 3.11 -16.85
N PHE A 332 -8.10 2.28 -17.86
CA PHE A 332 -9.42 1.83 -18.33
C PHE A 332 -10.22 1.19 -17.18
N TYR A 333 -9.61 0.27 -16.45
CA TYR A 333 -10.26 -0.41 -15.33
C TYR A 333 -10.75 0.57 -14.27
N ALA A 334 -9.91 1.53 -13.86
CA ALA A 334 -10.25 2.51 -12.84
C ALA A 334 -11.40 3.42 -13.28
N HIS A 335 -11.33 4.02 -14.48
CA HIS A 335 -12.40 4.84 -15.02
C HIS A 335 -13.71 4.07 -15.22
N SER A 336 -13.62 2.82 -15.68
CA SER A 336 -14.78 1.94 -15.82
C SER A 336 -15.47 1.68 -14.49
N LYS A 337 -14.71 1.43 -13.42
CA LYS A 337 -15.26 1.25 -12.06
C LYS A 337 -15.94 2.51 -11.54
N ILE A 338 -15.33 3.67 -11.70
CA ILE A 338 -15.91 4.97 -11.31
C ILE A 338 -17.25 5.18 -12.05
N LEU A 339 -17.30 4.94 -13.36
CA LEU A 339 -18.51 5.11 -14.17
C LEU A 339 -19.62 4.12 -13.79
N LYS A 340 -19.27 2.86 -13.50
CA LYS A 340 -20.24 1.86 -13.01
C LYS A 340 -20.84 2.29 -11.67
N ALA A 341 -20.03 2.72 -10.74
CA ALA A 341 -20.48 3.23 -9.44
C ALA A 341 -21.39 4.46 -9.62
N SER A 342 -20.99 5.43 -10.46
CA SER A 342 -21.82 6.59 -10.80
C SER A 342 -23.18 6.19 -11.40
N THR A 343 -23.20 5.21 -12.32
CA THR A 343 -24.44 4.72 -12.93
C THR A 343 -25.33 3.98 -11.92
N LYS A 344 -24.72 3.24 -10.97
CA LYS A 344 -25.45 2.59 -9.89
C LYS A 344 -26.12 3.62 -8.97
N ILE A 345 -25.42 4.69 -8.62
CA ILE A 345 -25.98 5.82 -7.84
C ILE A 345 -27.16 6.44 -8.59
N ASP A 346 -27.04 6.72 -9.91
CA ASP A 346 -28.17 7.24 -10.70
C ASP A 346 -29.40 6.32 -10.66
N SER A 347 -29.17 5.02 -10.70
CA SER A 347 -30.25 4.02 -10.66
C SER A 347 -30.95 4.01 -9.30
N LEU A 348 -30.18 4.07 -8.20
CA LEU A 348 -30.70 4.13 -6.83
C LEU A 348 -31.50 5.41 -6.59
N LEU A 349 -31.03 6.55 -7.11
CA LEU A 349 -31.69 7.86 -7.00
C LEU A 349 -32.82 8.06 -8.03
N LYS A 350 -33.07 7.09 -8.91
CA LYS A 350 -34.04 7.18 -10.02
C LYS A 350 -33.83 8.40 -10.92
N GLN A 351 -32.57 8.81 -11.07
CA GLN A 351 -32.18 10.01 -11.82
C GLN A 351 -32.15 9.73 -13.31
N ASN A 352 -33.14 10.24 -14.06
CA ASN A 352 -33.28 9.99 -15.49
C ASN A 352 -33.23 11.26 -16.36
N SER A 353 -33.17 12.45 -15.75
CA SER A 353 -33.18 13.74 -16.45
C SER A 353 -31.77 14.22 -16.79
N LEU A 354 -31.70 15.20 -17.70
CA LEU A 354 -30.48 15.97 -17.93
C LEU A 354 -30.16 16.76 -16.66
N ARG A 355 -28.92 16.63 -16.21
CA ARG A 355 -28.38 17.39 -15.09
C ARG A 355 -27.26 18.28 -15.59
N ALA A 356 -27.29 19.54 -15.19
CA ALA A 356 -26.22 20.49 -15.38
C ALA A 356 -25.85 21.07 -14.02
N GLU A 357 -24.58 21.05 -13.67
CA GLU A 357 -24.08 21.55 -12.39
C GLU A 357 -22.79 22.32 -12.61
N VAL A 358 -22.70 23.47 -11.97
CA VAL A 358 -21.47 24.26 -11.87
C VAL A 358 -20.86 23.98 -10.51
N THR A 359 -19.69 23.37 -10.50
CA THR A 359 -19.05 22.90 -9.27
C THR A 359 -17.53 22.92 -9.42
N ASP A 360 -16.81 23.05 -8.32
CA ASP A 360 -15.38 22.75 -8.27
C ASP A 360 -15.16 21.23 -8.18
N TYR A 361 -15.35 20.57 -9.33
CA TYR A 361 -15.23 19.11 -9.44
C TYR A 361 -13.83 18.60 -9.12
N LEU A 362 -12.83 19.38 -9.54
CA LEU A 362 -11.43 18.99 -9.37
C LEU A 362 -10.84 19.46 -8.02
N LEU A 363 -11.62 20.16 -7.20
CA LEU A 363 -11.16 20.74 -5.93
C LEU A 363 -9.89 21.58 -6.10
N ALA A 364 -9.87 22.40 -7.14
CA ALA A 364 -8.75 23.26 -7.54
C ALA A 364 -8.99 24.75 -7.27
N GLY A 365 -10.14 25.10 -6.73
CA GLY A 365 -10.59 26.49 -6.56
C GLY A 365 -11.20 27.10 -7.83
N GLU A 366 -11.38 26.31 -8.89
CA GLU A 366 -11.96 26.73 -10.16
C GLU A 366 -13.26 25.98 -10.43
N GLN A 367 -14.22 26.68 -11.04
CA GLN A 367 -15.51 26.08 -11.36
C GLN A 367 -15.45 25.35 -12.71
N GLN A 368 -15.98 24.13 -12.72
CA GLN A 368 -16.22 23.35 -13.92
C GLN A 368 -17.73 23.17 -14.12
N VAL A 369 -18.12 22.87 -15.35
CA VAL A 369 -19.49 22.52 -15.72
C VAL A 369 -19.58 21.03 -15.92
N TRP A 370 -20.33 20.36 -15.04
CA TRP A 370 -20.68 18.96 -15.18
C TRP A 370 -22.02 18.84 -15.86
N LEU A 371 -22.06 18.14 -16.99
CA LEU A 371 -23.28 17.83 -17.71
C LEU A 371 -23.44 16.32 -17.78
N GLU A 372 -24.61 15.82 -17.43
CA GLU A 372 -24.88 14.40 -17.50
C GLU A 372 -26.34 14.07 -17.83
N ASN A 373 -26.51 12.95 -18.49
CA ASN A 373 -27.80 12.30 -18.69
C ASN A 373 -27.64 10.77 -18.43
N ARG A 374 -28.69 10.00 -18.73
CA ARG A 374 -28.67 8.55 -18.54
C ARG A 374 -27.57 7.81 -19.31
N SER A 375 -27.08 8.36 -20.41
CA SER A 375 -26.17 7.67 -21.34
C SER A 375 -24.75 8.21 -21.33
N MET A 376 -24.60 9.51 -21.05
CA MET A 376 -23.32 10.21 -21.17
C MET A 376 -23.12 11.19 -20.02
N SER A 377 -21.86 11.49 -19.70
CA SER A 377 -21.49 12.63 -18.87
C SER A 377 -20.24 13.31 -19.44
N MET A 378 -20.11 14.61 -19.21
CA MET A 378 -18.98 15.41 -19.63
C MET A 378 -18.59 16.45 -18.57
N LEU A 379 -17.31 16.77 -18.52
CA LEU A 379 -16.74 17.83 -17.68
C LEU A 379 -16.11 18.88 -18.57
N ILE A 380 -16.56 20.12 -18.45
CA ILE A 380 -16.06 21.27 -19.20
C ILE A 380 -15.39 22.23 -18.23
N GLU A 381 -14.25 22.77 -18.61
CA GLU A 381 -13.48 23.76 -17.85
C GLU A 381 -13.55 25.13 -18.55
N PRO A 382 -14.45 26.02 -18.11
CA PRO A 382 -14.63 27.33 -18.75
C PRO A 382 -13.40 28.23 -18.68
N ALA A 383 -12.69 28.23 -17.54
CA ALA A 383 -11.51 29.04 -17.30
C ALA A 383 -10.36 28.80 -18.29
N SER A 384 -10.29 27.58 -18.84
CA SER A 384 -9.29 27.19 -19.85
C SER A 384 -9.80 27.28 -21.29
N GLY A 385 -10.76 28.18 -21.57
CA GLY A 385 -11.35 28.34 -22.91
C GLY A 385 -12.42 27.28 -23.24
N ALA A 386 -13.16 26.83 -22.24
CA ALA A 386 -14.19 25.78 -22.34
C ALA A 386 -13.65 24.44 -22.82
N VAL A 387 -12.46 24.07 -22.36
CA VAL A 387 -11.86 22.77 -22.67
C VAL A 387 -12.71 21.64 -22.12
N LEU A 388 -12.98 20.64 -22.95
CA LEU A 388 -13.63 19.40 -22.56
C LEU A 388 -12.59 18.49 -21.86
N ARG A 389 -12.69 18.37 -20.53
CA ARG A 389 -11.75 17.59 -19.70
C ARG A 389 -12.08 16.11 -19.64
N SER A 390 -13.35 15.77 -19.76
CA SER A 390 -13.80 14.38 -19.72
C SER A 390 -15.05 14.19 -20.55
N LEU A 391 -15.12 13.09 -21.26
CA LEU A 391 -16.30 12.63 -21.98
C LEU A 391 -16.47 11.14 -21.67
N ASN A 392 -17.65 10.77 -21.18
CA ASN A 392 -17.92 9.43 -20.70
C ASN A 392 -19.16 8.84 -21.38
N SER A 393 -19.07 7.58 -21.79
CA SER A 393 -20.22 6.73 -22.08
C SER A 393 -20.57 5.93 -20.82
N LYS A 394 -21.71 6.24 -20.19
CA LYS A 394 -22.19 5.50 -19.02
C LYS A 394 -22.59 4.06 -19.40
N LYS A 395 -23.22 3.87 -20.56
CA LYS A 395 -23.60 2.54 -21.06
C LYS A 395 -22.41 1.61 -21.27
N ALA A 396 -21.33 2.13 -21.85
CA ALA A 396 -20.11 1.37 -22.09
C ALA A 396 -19.16 1.37 -20.87
N SER A 397 -19.45 2.16 -19.82
CA SER A 397 -18.54 2.43 -18.71
C SER A 397 -17.15 2.81 -19.20
N PHE A 398 -17.10 3.74 -20.16
CA PHE A 398 -15.89 4.11 -20.89
C PHE A 398 -15.66 5.62 -20.87
N ASN A 399 -14.42 6.03 -20.52
CA ASN A 399 -13.98 7.41 -20.61
C ASN A 399 -13.13 7.59 -21.88
N PHE A 400 -13.54 8.49 -22.77
CA PHE A 400 -12.91 8.66 -24.08
C PHE A 400 -11.55 9.34 -24.03
N PHE A 401 -11.26 10.15 -23.02
CA PHE A 401 -10.03 10.95 -22.98
C PHE A 401 -8.95 10.36 -22.08
N ASN A 402 -9.35 9.68 -21.00
CA ASN A 402 -8.43 9.22 -19.97
C ASN A 402 -8.24 7.68 -19.93
N SER A 403 -9.10 6.92 -20.64
CA SER A 403 -8.95 5.45 -20.70
C SER A 403 -7.83 5.02 -21.64
N PHE A 404 -7.58 5.80 -22.69
CA PHE A 404 -6.48 5.58 -23.62
C PHE A 404 -5.62 6.83 -23.67
N ARG A 405 -4.33 6.65 -23.44
CA ARG A 405 -3.32 7.61 -23.78
C ARG A 405 -2.57 7.03 -24.96
N ASP A 406 -2.47 7.82 -26.02
CA ASP A 406 -1.50 7.52 -27.05
C ASP A 406 -0.10 7.76 -26.46
N ASP A 407 0.66 6.70 -26.28
CA ASP A 407 2.06 6.78 -25.88
C ASP A 407 2.91 7.34 -27.04
N GLY A 408 2.25 8.04 -27.96
CA GLY A 408 2.84 8.68 -29.12
C GLY A 408 4.00 9.57 -28.69
N LYS A 409 5.19 9.11 -29.00
CA LYS A 409 6.34 9.97 -29.15
C LYS A 409 5.98 10.99 -30.23
N ILE A 410 5.58 12.19 -29.84
CA ILE A 410 5.68 13.35 -30.67
C ILE A 410 7.04 13.96 -30.43
#